data_5f8f5a110ff62b220d99a7a442f82928
#
_entry.id   5f8f5a110ff62b220d99a7a442f82928
#
_cell.length_a   1.000
_cell.length_b   1.000
_cell.length_c   1.000
_cell.angle_alpha   90.00
_cell.angle_beta   90.00
_cell.angle_gamma   90.00
#
_symmetry.space_group_name_H-M   'P 1'
#
loop_
_entity.id
_entity.type
_entity.pdbx_description
1 polymer ?
#
loop_
_entity_poly.entity_id
_entity_poly.type
_entity_poly.pdbx_seq_one_letter_code
_entity_poly.pdbx_strand_id
1 'polypeptide(L)'
;MILAEGLGRILSLSHKTFAGLLDSRRSDIVELSMVHLVDVLRSILMLPKHINIPAAWFGADLANKSDIWHYKLQDEEIGELITAANKFCASGEELGKINPQNFVLDKFAVRLSELQEELKTGIGFRLISGLPVGQLTPELYSTVFCGLGSFLGKARSQNAAGHLLGHVRDTGASAKDPSVRIYQTSARQTFHTDRSDVVGLLCIREAKEGGDSLLASSVTAFNEVMKKSRSLAEELMRPVAYDRRGEIPTGQKPYMTIPVVNWYKGKLTCIYQREYIISAQRYKDAPKLTRSQIEAFDLFDEVLNDDKINLKMRLRPGDMQFVYNHSLFHDRTGFVDWPEPEKTRHLLRLWISLPGDRELPPTFSQAYGNLDVGDRGGVVTKETVLHAPLDA
;
A
#
# COMPACT_ATOMS: atom_id res chain seq x y z
N MET A 1 -12.01 24.13 -28.20
CA MET A 1 -13.12 23.65 -29.04
C MET A 1 -12.61 22.83 -30.24
N ILE A 2 -11.64 23.30 -31.02
CA ILE A 2 -11.13 22.61 -32.22
C ILE A 2 -10.38 21.29 -31.90
N LEU A 3 -9.69 21.19 -30.78
CA LEU A 3 -8.98 19.97 -30.33
C LEU A 3 -9.94 18.86 -29.84
N ALA A 4 -11.08 19.21 -29.24
CA ALA A 4 -12.07 18.25 -28.78
C ALA A 4 -12.86 17.61 -29.94
N GLU A 5 -13.12 18.35 -31.01
CA GLU A 5 -13.75 17.83 -32.23
C GLU A 5 -12.80 16.95 -33.04
N GLY A 6 -11.50 17.29 -33.07
CA GLY A 6 -10.47 16.47 -33.70
C GLY A 6 -10.30 15.09 -33.07
N LEU A 7 -10.28 15.02 -31.73
CA LEU A 7 -10.20 13.76 -30.98
C LEU A 7 -11.48 12.92 -31.10
N GLY A 8 -12.66 13.54 -31.11
CA GLY A 8 -13.93 12.85 -31.35
C GLY A 8 -13.98 12.14 -32.69
N ARG A 9 -13.38 12.74 -33.74
CA ARG A 9 -13.26 12.12 -35.09
C ARG A 9 -12.23 10.99 -35.13
N ILE A 10 -11.09 11.11 -34.39
CA ILE A 10 -10.07 10.06 -34.32
C ILE A 10 -10.63 8.85 -33.56
N LEU A 11 -11.38 9.05 -32.48
CA LEU A 11 -12.00 7.98 -31.68
C LEU A 11 -13.17 7.30 -32.44
N SER A 12 -13.91 8.03 -33.29
CA SER A 12 -15.00 7.45 -34.08
C SER A 12 -14.51 6.71 -35.35
N LEU A 13 -13.33 7.04 -35.85
CA LEU A 13 -12.70 6.35 -36.98
C LEU A 13 -12.03 5.03 -36.62
N SER A 14 -11.65 4.84 -35.34
CA SER A 14 -10.92 3.63 -34.89
C SER A 14 -11.78 2.35 -34.88
N HIS A 15 -13.08 2.45 -34.67
CA HIS A 15 -13.96 1.26 -34.59
C HIS A 15 -14.34 0.67 -35.96
N LYS A 16 -14.29 1.42 -37.05
CA LYS A 16 -14.74 0.91 -38.36
C LYS A 16 -13.63 0.57 -39.35
N THR A 17 -12.42 1.10 -39.19
CA THR A 17 -11.35 0.98 -40.18
C THR A 17 -10.31 -0.09 -39.88
N PHE A 18 -10.21 -0.57 -38.62
CA PHE A 18 -9.21 -1.55 -38.19
C PHE A 18 -9.72 -2.99 -38.08
N ALA A 19 -11.02 -3.23 -38.10
CA ALA A 19 -11.60 -4.56 -38.03
C ALA A 19 -11.30 -5.47 -39.25
N GLY A 20 -10.71 -4.91 -40.29
CA GLY A 20 -10.42 -5.63 -41.56
C GLY A 20 -8.98 -6.09 -41.76
N LEU A 21 -8.06 -5.82 -40.83
CA LEU A 21 -6.60 -5.98 -41.08
C LEU A 21 -5.84 -6.90 -40.13
N LEU A 22 -6.50 -7.61 -39.20
CA LEU A 22 -5.77 -8.41 -38.18
C LEU A 22 -6.28 -9.86 -38.10
N ASP A 23 -5.36 -10.79 -38.32
CA ASP A 23 -5.48 -12.24 -38.08
C ASP A 23 -5.82 -12.49 -36.60
N SER A 24 -6.83 -13.36 -36.34
CA SER A 24 -7.57 -13.50 -35.07
C SER A 24 -6.73 -13.68 -33.78
N ARG A 25 -5.48 -14.10 -33.88
CA ARG A 25 -4.60 -14.31 -32.71
C ARG A 25 -3.71 -13.11 -32.33
N ARG A 26 -3.61 -12.09 -33.20
CA ARG A 26 -2.92 -10.82 -32.90
C ARG A 26 -3.89 -9.72 -32.47
N SER A 27 -5.20 -9.91 -32.71
CA SER A 27 -6.21 -8.89 -32.41
C SER A 27 -6.34 -8.62 -30.92
N ASP A 28 -6.36 -9.66 -30.06
CA ASP A 28 -6.62 -9.51 -28.63
C ASP A 28 -5.51 -8.76 -27.89
N ILE A 29 -4.24 -8.98 -28.27
CA ILE A 29 -3.08 -8.29 -27.66
C ILE A 29 -3.03 -6.82 -28.09
N VAL A 30 -3.34 -6.53 -29.34
CA VAL A 30 -3.36 -5.16 -29.89
C VAL A 30 -4.57 -4.40 -29.37
N GLU A 31 -5.74 -5.07 -29.25
CA GLU A 31 -6.95 -4.46 -28.72
C GLU A 31 -6.82 -4.13 -27.24
N LEU A 32 -6.24 -5.03 -26.42
CA LEU A 32 -5.92 -4.77 -25.00
C LEU A 32 -4.93 -3.63 -24.86
N SER A 33 -3.91 -3.55 -25.71
CA SER A 33 -2.92 -2.46 -25.69
C SER A 33 -3.50 -1.11 -26.08
N MET A 34 -4.43 -1.09 -27.03
CA MET A 34 -5.12 0.13 -27.48
C MET A 34 -6.11 0.66 -26.44
N VAL A 35 -6.87 -0.23 -25.79
CA VAL A 35 -7.78 0.14 -24.69
C VAL A 35 -6.98 0.78 -23.54
N HIS A 36 -5.88 0.16 -23.13
CA HIS A 36 -5.02 0.72 -22.09
C HIS A 36 -4.43 2.09 -22.48
N LEU A 37 -4.01 2.26 -23.72
CA LEU A 37 -3.49 3.54 -24.20
C LEU A 37 -4.57 4.64 -24.18
N VAL A 38 -5.77 4.32 -24.61
CA VAL A 38 -6.92 5.25 -24.60
C VAL A 38 -7.27 5.65 -23.16
N ASP A 39 -7.28 4.71 -22.22
CA ASP A 39 -7.57 4.99 -20.80
C ASP A 39 -6.48 5.88 -20.17
N VAL A 40 -5.20 5.63 -20.48
CA VAL A 40 -4.10 6.49 -20.03
C VAL A 40 -4.23 7.90 -20.59
N LEU A 41 -4.46 8.04 -21.90
CA LEU A 41 -4.64 9.35 -22.53
C LEU A 41 -5.86 10.10 -21.96
N ARG A 42 -6.96 9.39 -21.74
CA ARG A 42 -8.16 9.95 -21.11
C ARG A 42 -7.88 10.42 -19.68
N SER A 43 -7.13 9.62 -18.90
CA SER A 43 -6.71 9.97 -17.54
C SER A 43 -5.84 11.24 -17.54
N ILE A 44 -4.88 11.36 -18.45
CA ILE A 44 -4.03 12.55 -18.59
C ILE A 44 -4.85 13.79 -18.97
N LEU A 45 -5.79 13.65 -19.91
CA LEU A 45 -6.65 14.76 -20.36
C LEU A 45 -7.60 15.27 -19.28
N MET A 46 -8.07 14.36 -18.40
CA MET A 46 -9.00 14.68 -17.32
C MET A 46 -8.30 15.07 -16.02
N LEU A 47 -6.96 15.01 -15.99
CA LEU A 47 -6.17 15.34 -14.81
C LEU A 47 -6.28 16.83 -14.47
N PRO A 48 -6.72 17.21 -13.26
CA PRO A 48 -6.75 18.60 -12.83
C PRO A 48 -5.35 19.20 -12.76
N LYS A 49 -5.24 20.52 -12.81
CA LYS A 49 -3.96 21.23 -12.66
C LYS A 49 -3.37 21.08 -11.27
N HIS A 50 -4.21 20.89 -10.27
CA HIS A 50 -3.88 20.67 -8.88
C HIS A 50 -4.99 19.86 -8.22
N ILE A 51 -4.61 18.88 -7.38
CA ILE A 51 -5.54 18.02 -6.66
C ILE A 51 -5.60 18.54 -5.23
N ASN A 52 -6.79 18.98 -4.79
CA ASN A 52 -7.03 19.52 -3.46
C ASN A 52 -8.02 18.62 -2.71
N ILE A 53 -7.50 17.78 -1.82
CA ILE A 53 -8.25 16.87 -0.96
C ILE A 53 -7.58 16.82 0.43
N PRO A 54 -8.26 16.36 1.49
CA PRO A 54 -7.66 16.30 2.83
C PRO A 54 -6.33 15.53 2.91
N ALA A 55 -6.15 14.51 2.07
CA ALA A 55 -4.89 13.76 1.99
C ALA A 55 -3.74 14.53 1.30
N ALA A 56 -3.98 15.73 0.74
CA ALA A 56 -2.95 16.56 0.10
C ALA A 56 -2.24 17.47 1.13
N TRP A 57 -1.62 16.88 2.12
CA TRP A 57 -0.91 17.57 3.20
C TRP A 57 0.61 17.59 3.00
N PHE A 58 1.27 18.58 3.60
CA PHE A 58 2.73 18.63 3.75
C PHE A 58 3.12 18.08 5.12
N GLY A 59 4.18 17.26 5.19
CA GLY A 59 4.66 16.66 6.44
C GLY A 59 5.03 17.70 7.48
N ALA A 60 5.67 18.79 7.05
CA ALA A 60 6.01 19.93 7.91
C ALA A 60 4.79 20.58 8.59
N ASP A 61 3.63 20.59 7.94
CA ASP A 61 2.39 21.14 8.50
C ASP A 61 1.77 20.24 9.56
N LEU A 62 1.97 18.92 9.47
CA LEU A 62 1.45 17.93 10.41
C LEU A 62 2.40 17.63 11.57
N ALA A 63 3.71 17.90 11.43
CA ALA A 63 4.71 17.57 12.44
C ALA A 63 4.39 18.15 13.83
N ASN A 64 3.81 19.36 13.88
CA ASN A 64 3.45 20.06 15.13
C ASN A 64 1.95 19.97 15.44
N LYS A 65 1.18 19.08 14.77
CA LYS A 65 -0.26 18.92 14.94
C LYS A 65 -0.60 17.47 15.20
N SER A 66 0.10 16.87 16.17
CA SER A 66 -0.08 15.43 16.46
C SER A 66 -1.49 15.07 16.91
N ASP A 67 -2.23 16.00 17.50
CA ASP A 67 -3.65 15.86 17.84
C ASP A 67 -4.55 15.50 16.65
N ILE A 68 -4.14 15.86 15.41
CA ILE A 68 -4.89 15.53 14.19
C ILE A 68 -4.76 14.05 13.82
N TRP A 69 -3.60 13.43 14.06
CA TRP A 69 -3.27 12.10 13.55
C TRP A 69 -2.88 11.08 14.60
N HIS A 70 -2.67 11.50 15.87
CA HIS A 70 -2.30 10.64 16.98
C HIS A 70 -3.46 10.53 17.97
N TYR A 71 -3.83 9.30 18.31
CA TYR A 71 -4.81 8.97 19.33
C TYR A 71 -4.19 8.08 20.39
N LYS A 72 -4.33 8.45 21.67
CA LYS A 72 -3.86 7.65 22.79
C LYS A 72 -5.04 6.90 23.39
N LEU A 73 -4.93 5.57 23.45
CA LEU A 73 -5.91 4.70 24.10
C LEU A 73 -6.12 5.10 25.57
N GLN A 74 -7.38 5.08 26.00
CA GLN A 74 -7.75 5.26 27.39
C GLN A 74 -7.76 3.89 28.10
N ASP A 75 -7.65 3.89 29.43
CA ASP A 75 -7.58 2.63 30.22
C ASP A 75 -8.80 1.74 30.01
N GLU A 76 -10.00 2.34 29.87
CA GLU A 76 -11.25 1.61 29.62
C GLU A 76 -11.24 0.95 28.23
N GLU A 77 -10.69 1.62 27.21
CA GLU A 77 -10.56 1.07 25.86
C GLU A 77 -9.54 -0.07 25.82
N ILE A 78 -8.41 0.08 26.52
CA ILE A 78 -7.42 -1.00 26.69
C ILE A 78 -8.07 -2.20 27.36
N GLY A 79 -8.85 -1.98 28.44
CA GLY A 79 -9.60 -3.03 29.14
C GLY A 79 -10.59 -3.76 28.24
N GLU A 80 -11.33 -3.03 27.39
CA GLU A 80 -12.25 -3.60 26.41
C GLU A 80 -11.50 -4.49 25.40
N LEU A 81 -10.42 -3.98 24.81
CA LEU A 81 -9.60 -4.70 23.82
C LEU A 81 -8.99 -5.98 24.40
N ILE A 82 -8.43 -5.92 25.61
CA ILE A 82 -7.83 -7.09 26.28
C ILE A 82 -8.91 -8.12 26.64
N THR A 83 -10.10 -7.67 27.09
CA THR A 83 -11.22 -8.56 27.41
C THR A 83 -11.70 -9.31 26.15
N ALA A 84 -11.86 -8.60 25.03
CA ALA A 84 -12.25 -9.21 23.76
C ALA A 84 -11.19 -10.22 23.28
N ALA A 85 -9.90 -9.87 23.40
CA ALA A 85 -8.80 -10.76 23.03
C ALA A 85 -8.76 -12.03 23.88
N ASN A 86 -8.88 -11.91 25.19
CA ASN A 86 -8.94 -13.07 26.10
C ASN A 86 -10.12 -14.00 25.76
N LYS A 87 -11.29 -13.44 25.44
CA LYS A 87 -12.46 -14.21 25.06
C LYS A 87 -12.24 -14.95 23.74
N PHE A 88 -11.63 -14.29 22.75
CA PHE A 88 -11.27 -14.93 21.50
C PHE A 88 -10.26 -16.05 21.68
N CYS A 89 -9.15 -15.81 22.39
CA CYS A 89 -8.15 -16.85 22.69
C CYS A 89 -8.75 -18.06 23.43
N ALA A 90 -9.64 -17.81 24.39
CA ALA A 90 -10.33 -18.88 25.12
C ALA A 90 -11.27 -19.73 24.26
N SER A 91 -11.72 -19.24 23.10
CA SER A 91 -12.54 -20.01 22.17
C SER A 91 -11.76 -21.10 21.42
N GLY A 92 -10.44 -21.00 21.35
CA GLY A 92 -9.57 -21.89 20.57
C GLY A 92 -9.68 -21.72 19.06
N GLU A 93 -10.34 -20.68 18.59
CA GLU A 93 -10.41 -20.36 17.15
C GLU A 93 -9.04 -19.89 16.61
N GLU A 94 -8.76 -20.23 15.38
CA GLU A 94 -7.55 -19.75 14.68
C GLU A 94 -7.58 -18.23 14.49
N LEU A 95 -6.47 -17.55 14.76
CA LEU A 95 -6.35 -16.09 14.65
C LEU A 95 -6.72 -15.55 13.26
N GLY A 96 -6.46 -16.33 12.20
CA GLY A 96 -6.84 -15.97 10.83
C GLY A 96 -8.35 -15.92 10.56
N LYS A 97 -9.19 -16.42 11.47
CA LYS A 97 -10.66 -16.41 11.39
C LYS A 97 -11.30 -15.31 12.22
N ILE A 98 -10.49 -14.44 12.85
CA ILE A 98 -10.98 -13.33 13.67
C ILE A 98 -11.84 -12.36 12.83
N ASN A 99 -12.95 -11.93 13.41
CA ASN A 99 -13.92 -11.05 12.78
C ASN A 99 -14.75 -10.32 13.86
N PRO A 100 -15.54 -9.28 13.51
CA PRO A 100 -16.32 -8.52 14.49
C PRO A 100 -17.39 -9.33 15.28
N GLN A 101 -17.75 -10.53 14.82
CA GLN A 101 -18.71 -11.39 15.52
C GLN A 101 -18.07 -12.21 16.63
N ASN A 102 -16.79 -12.61 16.48
CA ASN A 102 -16.06 -13.38 17.49
C ASN A 102 -15.03 -12.54 18.28
N PHE A 103 -14.71 -11.33 17.82
CA PHE A 103 -13.96 -10.30 18.56
C PHE A 103 -14.88 -9.11 18.84
N VAL A 104 -15.71 -9.21 19.84
CA VAL A 104 -16.80 -8.25 20.09
C VAL A 104 -16.28 -7.03 20.82
N LEU A 105 -16.52 -5.84 20.26
CA LEU A 105 -16.27 -4.54 20.87
C LEU A 105 -17.58 -3.75 20.94
N ASP A 106 -17.85 -3.11 22.06
CA ASP A 106 -19.03 -2.27 22.25
C ASP A 106 -18.75 -0.80 21.92
N LYS A 107 -17.88 -0.16 22.71
CA LYS A 107 -17.60 1.27 22.60
C LYS A 107 -16.54 1.57 21.54
N PHE A 108 -15.48 0.80 21.53
CA PHE A 108 -14.36 1.04 20.61
C PHE A 108 -14.71 0.74 19.14
N ALA A 109 -15.72 -0.07 18.88
CA ALA A 109 -16.23 -0.33 17.52
C ALA A 109 -16.63 0.97 16.78
N VAL A 110 -17.24 1.93 17.47
CA VAL A 110 -17.60 3.24 16.91
C VAL A 110 -16.34 4.00 16.45
N ARG A 111 -15.32 4.00 17.30
CA ARG A 111 -14.03 4.63 16.98
C ARG A 111 -13.37 4.00 15.74
N LEU A 112 -13.45 2.68 15.59
CA LEU A 112 -12.91 1.99 14.40
C LEU A 112 -13.70 2.31 13.13
N SER A 113 -15.00 2.51 13.22
CA SER A 113 -15.81 2.98 12.10
C SER A 113 -15.41 4.41 11.67
N GLU A 114 -15.21 5.32 12.63
CA GLU A 114 -14.69 6.67 12.37
C GLU A 114 -13.29 6.61 11.72
N LEU A 115 -12.39 5.77 12.25
CA LEU A 115 -11.06 5.55 11.69
C LEU A 115 -11.12 5.08 10.25
N GLN A 116 -12.03 4.15 9.92
CA GLN A 116 -12.20 3.66 8.56
C GLN A 116 -12.57 4.79 7.59
N GLU A 117 -13.47 5.71 7.99
CA GLU A 117 -13.86 6.88 7.18
C GLU A 117 -12.71 7.89 7.07
N GLU A 118 -11.99 8.16 8.18
CA GLU A 118 -10.83 9.06 8.18
C GLU A 118 -9.71 8.58 7.26
N LEU A 119 -9.45 7.28 7.20
CA LEU A 119 -8.47 6.70 6.28
C LEU A 119 -8.86 6.95 4.82
N LYS A 120 -10.15 6.77 4.46
CA LYS A 120 -10.64 6.92 3.08
C LYS A 120 -10.78 8.37 2.64
N THR A 121 -11.21 9.27 3.53
CA THR A 121 -11.67 10.63 3.19
C THR A 121 -10.88 11.74 3.88
N GLY A 122 -10.15 11.45 4.95
CA GLY A 122 -9.32 12.38 5.72
C GLY A 122 -7.88 12.45 5.23
N ILE A 123 -6.96 12.58 6.18
CA ILE A 123 -5.53 12.68 5.90
C ILE A 123 -4.89 11.34 5.47
N GLY A 124 -5.60 10.23 5.60
CA GLY A 124 -5.19 8.92 5.10
C GLY A 124 -4.34 8.09 6.05
N PHE A 125 -4.11 8.53 7.29
CA PHE A 125 -3.41 7.73 8.30
C PHE A 125 -3.84 8.08 9.72
N ARG A 126 -3.59 7.15 10.66
CA ARG A 126 -3.76 7.35 12.10
C ARG A 126 -2.69 6.57 12.86
N LEU A 127 -2.14 7.19 13.90
CA LEU A 127 -1.34 6.53 14.94
C LEU A 127 -2.20 6.36 16.18
N ILE A 128 -2.33 5.12 16.65
CA ILE A 128 -2.98 4.78 17.92
C ILE A 128 -1.90 4.27 18.88
N SER A 129 -1.75 4.87 20.05
CA SER A 129 -0.73 4.50 21.02
C SER A 129 -1.32 4.02 22.33
N GLY A 130 -0.52 3.30 23.12
CA GLY A 130 -0.86 2.96 24.49
C GLY A 130 -1.23 1.50 24.74
N LEU A 131 -1.19 0.63 23.71
CA LEU A 131 -1.38 -0.81 23.95
C LEU A 131 -0.18 -1.34 24.79
N PRO A 132 -0.41 -1.95 25.97
CA PRO A 132 0.68 -2.35 26.88
C PRO A 132 1.33 -3.68 26.44
N VAL A 133 1.93 -3.72 25.23
CA VAL A 133 2.50 -4.95 24.64
C VAL A 133 3.52 -5.65 25.52
N GLY A 134 4.26 -4.92 26.36
CA GLY A 134 5.22 -5.49 27.32
C GLY A 134 4.56 -6.25 28.49
N GLN A 135 3.26 -6.13 28.67
CA GLN A 135 2.47 -6.83 29.71
C GLN A 135 1.58 -7.92 29.12
N LEU A 136 1.54 -8.05 27.79
CA LEU A 136 0.69 -9.00 27.06
C LEU A 136 1.54 -10.13 26.47
N THR A 137 0.95 -11.31 26.36
CA THR A 137 1.56 -12.41 25.59
C THR A 137 1.54 -12.11 24.09
N PRO A 138 2.43 -12.72 23.30
CA PRO A 138 2.40 -12.61 21.83
C PRO A 138 1.04 -12.93 21.22
N GLU A 139 0.35 -13.92 21.73
CA GLU A 139 -0.99 -14.29 21.31
C GLU A 139 -1.99 -13.17 21.58
N LEU A 140 -1.99 -12.56 22.79
CA LEU A 140 -2.93 -11.51 23.15
C LEU A 140 -2.75 -10.24 22.34
N TYR A 141 -1.52 -9.70 22.23
CA TYR A 141 -1.34 -8.47 21.44
C TYR A 141 -1.57 -8.70 19.95
N SER A 142 -1.26 -9.89 19.41
CA SER A 142 -1.58 -10.24 18.02
C SER A 142 -3.09 -10.34 17.83
N THR A 143 -3.82 -10.92 18.78
CA THR A 143 -5.28 -11.00 18.74
C THR A 143 -5.92 -9.63 18.82
N VAL A 144 -5.46 -8.72 19.68
CA VAL A 144 -5.92 -7.32 19.70
C VAL A 144 -5.70 -6.67 18.33
N PHE A 145 -4.49 -6.79 17.78
CA PHE A 145 -4.16 -6.14 16.50
C PHE A 145 -4.96 -6.69 15.32
N CYS A 146 -5.10 -8.02 15.22
CA CYS A 146 -5.93 -8.66 14.20
C CYS A 146 -7.42 -8.33 14.38
N GLY A 147 -7.90 -8.29 15.64
CA GLY A 147 -9.26 -7.90 15.99
C GLY A 147 -9.57 -6.48 15.50
N LEU A 148 -8.72 -5.51 15.82
CA LEU A 148 -8.87 -4.13 15.31
C LEU A 148 -8.87 -4.09 13.77
N GLY A 149 -7.95 -4.83 13.14
CA GLY A 149 -7.90 -4.96 11.68
C GLY A 149 -9.19 -5.50 11.07
N SER A 150 -9.86 -6.44 11.75
CA SER A 150 -11.11 -7.04 11.27
C SER A 150 -12.30 -6.06 11.23
N PHE A 151 -12.33 -5.06 12.10
CA PHE A 151 -13.30 -3.97 12.05
C PHE A 151 -13.03 -2.99 10.89
N LEU A 152 -11.77 -2.81 10.52
CA LEU A 152 -11.44 -1.96 9.36
C LEU A 152 -11.79 -2.65 8.05
N GLY A 153 -11.61 -3.97 7.97
CA GLY A 153 -11.89 -4.72 6.75
C GLY A 153 -11.30 -6.12 6.73
N LYS A 154 -11.24 -6.72 5.56
CA LYS A 154 -10.79 -8.10 5.37
C LYS A 154 -9.27 -8.17 5.28
N ALA A 155 -8.64 -8.95 6.16
CA ALA A 155 -7.21 -9.22 6.10
C ALA A 155 -6.80 -9.93 4.81
N ARG A 156 -5.65 -9.56 4.25
CA ARG A 156 -5.12 -10.08 2.98
C ARG A 156 -3.77 -10.74 3.18
N SER A 157 -3.51 -11.78 2.38
CA SER A 157 -2.20 -12.46 2.38
C SER A 157 -1.08 -11.51 1.98
N GLN A 158 0.02 -11.52 2.73
CA GLN A 158 1.15 -10.63 2.48
C GLN A 158 2.29 -11.29 1.69
N ASN A 159 2.23 -12.61 1.52
CA ASN A 159 3.23 -13.40 0.79
C ASN A 159 2.61 -14.68 0.21
N ALA A 160 3.38 -15.41 -0.58
CA ALA A 160 2.94 -16.69 -1.18
C ALA A 160 2.56 -17.77 -0.15
N ALA A 161 3.12 -17.73 1.08
CA ALA A 161 2.77 -18.66 2.15
C ALA A 161 1.36 -18.44 2.72
N GLY A 162 0.77 -17.25 2.50
CA GLY A 162 -0.60 -16.95 2.94
C GLY A 162 -0.69 -16.25 4.30
N HIS A 163 0.39 -15.60 4.75
CA HIS A 163 0.43 -14.92 6.05
C HIS A 163 -0.54 -13.72 6.06
N LEU A 164 -1.60 -13.80 6.85
CA LEU A 164 -2.52 -12.69 7.15
C LEU A 164 -1.91 -11.74 8.17
N LEU A 165 -1.11 -12.24 9.10
CA LEU A 165 -0.30 -11.49 10.04
C LEU A 165 1.17 -11.60 9.61
N GLY A 166 1.79 -10.48 9.27
CA GLY A 166 3.19 -10.40 8.87
C GLY A 166 4.10 -9.97 10.01
N HIS A 167 5.34 -10.44 9.98
CA HIS A 167 6.39 -10.08 10.93
C HIS A 167 7.46 -9.26 10.22
N VAL A 168 7.62 -8.01 10.65
CA VAL A 168 8.60 -7.05 10.07
C VAL A 168 9.78 -6.96 11.01
N ARG A 169 10.84 -7.70 10.68
CA ARG A 169 12.07 -7.80 11.46
C ARG A 169 13.25 -8.12 10.57
N ASP A 170 14.46 -7.85 11.03
CA ASP A 170 15.67 -8.32 10.36
C ASP A 170 15.83 -9.84 10.62
N THR A 171 15.89 -10.60 9.53
CA THR A 171 16.11 -12.06 9.56
C THR A 171 17.57 -12.43 9.26
N GLY A 172 18.44 -11.43 9.09
CA GLY A 172 19.81 -11.61 8.62
C GLY A 172 19.92 -11.84 7.10
N ALA A 173 18.81 -11.76 6.38
CA ALA A 173 18.77 -11.93 4.93
C ALA A 173 19.45 -10.75 4.21
N SER A 174 20.05 -11.01 3.05
CA SER A 174 20.73 -9.96 2.28
C SER A 174 19.78 -9.16 1.44
N ALA A 175 19.75 -7.84 1.60
CA ALA A 175 18.99 -6.93 0.75
C ALA A 175 19.42 -6.98 -0.74
N LYS A 176 20.58 -7.56 -1.05
CA LYS A 176 21.09 -7.76 -2.42
C LYS A 176 20.47 -8.97 -3.11
N ASP A 177 19.87 -9.89 -2.36
CA ASP A 177 19.18 -11.05 -2.92
C ASP A 177 17.83 -10.60 -3.52
N PRO A 178 17.62 -10.80 -4.84
CA PRO A 178 16.38 -10.40 -5.49
C PRO A 178 15.12 -11.18 -5.05
N SER A 179 15.26 -12.29 -4.31
CA SER A 179 14.16 -13.04 -3.73
C SER A 179 13.77 -12.52 -2.33
N VAL A 180 14.67 -11.81 -1.64
CA VAL A 180 14.45 -11.26 -0.30
C VAL A 180 13.65 -9.97 -0.39
N ARG A 181 12.67 -9.81 0.48
CA ARG A 181 11.93 -8.56 0.64
C ARG A 181 12.62 -7.65 1.66
N ILE A 182 12.70 -6.36 1.38
CA ILE A 182 13.46 -5.37 2.19
C ILE A 182 12.98 -5.34 3.66
N TYR A 183 11.68 -5.58 3.93
CA TYR A 183 11.18 -5.61 5.32
C TYR A 183 11.82 -6.70 6.20
N GLN A 184 12.47 -7.71 5.61
CA GLN A 184 13.20 -8.79 6.28
C GLN A 184 14.67 -8.41 6.56
N THR A 185 15.05 -7.17 6.35
CA THR A 185 16.42 -6.67 6.48
C THR A 185 16.46 -5.37 7.26
N SER A 186 17.64 -4.98 7.76
CA SER A 186 17.89 -3.69 8.41
C SER A 186 18.11 -2.52 7.43
N ALA A 187 18.21 -2.78 6.11
CA ALA A 187 18.37 -1.74 5.10
C ALA A 187 17.14 -0.82 5.02
N ARG A 188 17.33 0.46 4.63
CA ARG A 188 16.20 1.37 4.41
C ARG A 188 15.21 0.76 3.39
N GLN A 189 13.93 0.81 3.71
CA GLN A 189 12.85 0.53 2.77
C GLN A 189 12.28 1.86 2.29
N THR A 190 12.64 2.27 1.07
CA THR A 190 12.28 3.56 0.50
C THR A 190 10.77 3.73 0.33
N PHE A 191 10.31 4.95 0.04
CA PHE A 191 8.88 5.25 -0.13
C PHE A 191 8.22 4.27 -1.10
N HIS A 192 7.17 3.60 -0.62
CA HIS A 192 6.43 2.59 -1.38
C HIS A 192 4.98 2.51 -0.93
N THR A 193 4.19 1.72 -1.67
CA THR A 193 2.87 1.25 -1.28
C THR A 193 2.87 -0.27 -1.16
N ASP A 194 2.08 -0.80 -0.25
CA ASP A 194 1.75 -2.21 -0.18
C ASP A 194 0.56 -2.55 -1.12
N ARG A 195 0.40 -3.83 -1.48
CA ARG A 195 -0.71 -4.31 -2.34
C ARG A 195 -1.99 -4.54 -1.55
N SER A 196 -2.45 -3.52 -0.84
CA SER A 196 -3.67 -3.53 -0.03
C SER A 196 -4.25 -2.12 0.07
N ASP A 197 -5.49 -1.99 0.49
CA ASP A 197 -6.09 -0.66 0.68
C ASP A 197 -5.48 0.04 1.90
N VAL A 198 -5.30 -0.69 3.00
CA VAL A 198 -4.64 -0.19 4.21
C VAL A 198 -3.54 -1.14 4.65
N VAL A 199 -2.42 -0.57 5.09
CA VAL A 199 -1.42 -1.27 5.88
C VAL A 199 -1.53 -0.85 7.34
N GLY A 200 -1.62 -1.83 8.23
CA GLY A 200 -1.50 -1.66 9.68
C GLY A 200 -0.13 -2.14 10.16
N LEU A 201 0.48 -1.42 11.08
CA LEU A 201 1.72 -1.81 11.77
C LEU A 201 1.51 -1.70 13.28
N LEU A 202 1.88 -2.73 14.04
CA LEU A 202 1.96 -2.69 15.50
C LEU A 202 3.42 -2.85 15.91
N CYS A 203 3.98 -1.88 16.63
CA CYS A 203 5.33 -1.94 17.16
C CYS A 203 5.36 -2.81 18.43
N ILE A 204 6.10 -3.91 18.40
CA ILE A 204 6.36 -4.76 19.57
C ILE A 204 7.66 -4.34 20.24
N ARG A 205 8.70 -4.13 19.44
CA ARG A 205 10.02 -3.67 19.90
C ARG A 205 10.62 -2.74 18.85
N GLU A 206 11.25 -1.67 19.32
CA GLU A 206 11.98 -0.73 18.47
C GLU A 206 13.44 -1.15 18.28
N ALA A 207 14.07 -0.66 17.23
CA ALA A 207 15.50 -0.84 17.00
C ALA A 207 16.31 -0.04 18.03
N LYS A 208 17.59 -0.41 18.21
CA LYS A 208 18.54 0.37 18.99
C LYS A 208 18.73 1.78 18.41
N GLU A 209 18.91 1.88 17.09
CA GLU A 209 19.07 3.14 16.37
C GLU A 209 18.31 3.08 15.03
N GLY A 210 17.71 4.19 14.60
CA GLY A 210 16.95 4.26 13.36
C GLY A 210 15.64 3.49 13.38
N GLY A 211 15.18 3.00 12.22
CA GLY A 211 13.91 2.29 12.08
C GLY A 211 12.69 3.19 12.18
N ASP A 212 12.88 4.50 11.98
CA ASP A 212 11.80 5.49 11.99
C ASP A 212 10.85 5.25 10.80
N SER A 213 9.57 5.49 11.00
CA SER A 213 8.54 5.47 9.97
C SER A 213 8.42 6.86 9.33
N LEU A 214 8.41 6.92 8.01
CA LEU A 214 8.11 8.15 7.27
C LEU A 214 6.84 7.94 6.45
N LEU A 215 5.98 8.95 6.43
CA LEU A 215 4.79 9.00 5.60
C LEU A 215 4.87 10.19 4.65
N ALA A 216 4.43 10.01 3.41
CA ALA A 216 4.33 11.10 2.45
C ALA A 216 2.99 11.03 1.71
N SER A 217 2.33 12.18 1.55
CA SER A 217 1.13 12.28 0.72
C SER A 217 1.51 12.03 -0.74
N SER A 218 0.93 10.99 -1.35
CA SER A 218 1.10 10.73 -2.78
C SER A 218 0.48 11.84 -3.63
N VAL A 219 -0.57 12.47 -3.10
CA VAL A 219 -1.26 13.58 -3.75
C VAL A 219 -0.39 14.82 -3.75
N THR A 220 0.20 15.20 -2.60
CA THR A 220 1.12 16.33 -2.51
C THR A 220 2.37 16.09 -3.35
N ALA A 221 2.97 14.90 -3.26
CA ALA A 221 4.15 14.57 -4.05
C ALA A 221 3.86 14.68 -5.56
N PHE A 222 2.72 14.17 -6.03
CA PHE A 222 2.32 14.29 -7.43
C PHE A 222 2.02 15.75 -7.83
N ASN A 223 1.35 16.54 -6.99
CA ASN A 223 1.13 17.96 -7.21
C ASN A 223 2.45 18.72 -7.37
N GLU A 224 3.46 18.45 -6.54
CA GLU A 224 4.77 19.10 -6.62
C GLU A 224 5.54 18.68 -7.89
N VAL A 225 5.45 17.41 -8.29
CA VAL A 225 6.00 16.98 -9.59
C VAL A 225 5.30 17.69 -10.75
N MET A 226 3.97 17.78 -10.75
CA MET A 226 3.21 18.52 -11.78
C MET A 226 3.62 19.99 -11.86
N LYS A 227 3.88 20.62 -10.72
CA LYS A 227 4.34 22.00 -10.62
C LYS A 227 5.77 22.19 -11.17
N LYS A 228 6.68 21.26 -10.88
CA LYS A 228 8.07 21.28 -11.35
C LYS A 228 8.14 20.91 -12.85
N SER A 229 7.45 19.85 -13.27
CA SER A 229 7.42 19.38 -14.65
C SER A 229 6.16 18.56 -14.96
N ARG A 230 5.22 19.17 -15.69
CA ARG A 230 4.00 18.50 -16.13
C ARG A 230 4.30 17.27 -17.01
N SER A 231 5.30 17.36 -17.87
CA SER A 231 5.67 16.25 -18.77
C SER A 231 6.21 15.04 -17.99
N LEU A 232 7.00 15.25 -16.93
CA LEU A 232 7.48 14.17 -16.08
C LEU A 232 6.34 13.59 -15.22
N ALA A 233 5.38 14.41 -14.76
CA ALA A 233 4.19 13.92 -14.10
C ALA A 233 3.36 12.98 -15.00
N GLU A 234 3.25 13.30 -16.29
CA GLU A 234 2.58 12.46 -17.29
C GLU A 234 3.33 11.15 -17.56
N GLU A 235 4.67 11.14 -17.46
CA GLU A 235 5.46 9.90 -17.54
C GLU A 235 5.19 8.95 -16.36
N LEU A 236 4.91 9.46 -15.14
CA LEU A 236 4.48 8.63 -14.00
C LEU A 236 3.13 7.92 -14.23
N MET A 237 2.32 8.44 -15.15
CA MET A 237 1.02 7.87 -15.54
C MET A 237 1.14 6.84 -16.68
N ARG A 238 2.32 6.59 -17.20
CA ARG A 238 2.57 5.56 -18.21
C ARG A 238 2.90 4.22 -17.56
N PRO A 239 2.41 3.09 -18.11
CA PRO A 239 2.68 1.77 -17.55
C PRO A 239 4.18 1.45 -17.52
N VAL A 240 4.63 0.86 -16.41
CA VAL A 240 5.98 0.34 -16.21
C VAL A 240 5.94 -1.05 -15.60
N ALA A 241 6.98 -1.84 -15.83
CA ALA A 241 7.07 -3.19 -15.28
C ALA A 241 7.51 -3.15 -13.81
N TYR A 242 6.88 -3.99 -12.99
CA TYR A 242 7.27 -4.28 -11.61
C TYR A 242 7.57 -5.76 -11.45
N ASP A 243 8.67 -6.09 -10.84
CA ASP A 243 9.06 -7.46 -10.51
C ASP A 243 8.13 -8.06 -9.44
N ARG A 244 7.63 -9.26 -9.66
CA ARG A 244 6.83 -10.01 -8.67
C ARG A 244 7.66 -10.70 -7.61
N ARG A 245 8.99 -10.65 -7.71
CA ARG A 245 9.93 -11.22 -6.73
C ARG A 245 9.69 -12.71 -6.46
N GLY A 246 9.37 -13.48 -7.49
CA GLY A 246 9.09 -14.90 -7.39
C GLY A 246 7.65 -15.28 -6.98
N GLU A 247 6.85 -14.33 -6.51
CA GLU A 247 5.45 -14.55 -6.12
C GLU A 247 4.52 -14.37 -7.32
N ILE A 248 4.52 -15.38 -8.18
CA ILE A 248 3.84 -15.33 -9.49
C ILE A 248 2.50 -16.05 -9.39
N PRO A 249 1.35 -15.33 -9.53
CA PRO A 249 0.05 -15.99 -9.62
C PRO A 249 -0.01 -16.91 -10.85
N THR A 250 -0.82 -17.96 -10.75
CA THR A 250 -0.96 -18.95 -11.82
C THR A 250 -1.29 -18.29 -13.16
N GLY A 251 -0.52 -18.62 -14.20
CA GLY A 251 -0.72 -18.09 -15.55
C GLY A 251 -0.26 -16.66 -15.78
N GLN A 252 0.33 -16.00 -14.76
CA GLN A 252 0.84 -14.63 -14.88
C GLN A 252 2.33 -14.60 -15.27
N LYS A 253 2.77 -13.43 -15.77
CA LYS A 253 4.19 -13.17 -16.02
C LYS A 253 4.95 -12.91 -14.71
N PRO A 254 6.30 -13.08 -14.68
CA PRO A 254 7.11 -12.76 -13.50
C PRO A 254 7.18 -11.27 -13.17
N TYR A 255 6.53 -10.45 -13.95
CA TYR A 255 6.35 -9.02 -13.72
C TYR A 255 4.88 -8.63 -13.98
N MET A 256 4.46 -7.52 -13.42
CA MET A 256 3.19 -6.85 -13.73
C MET A 256 3.48 -5.51 -14.41
N THR A 257 2.53 -5.02 -15.21
CA THR A 257 2.68 -3.75 -15.93
C THR A 257 1.55 -2.80 -15.51
N ILE A 258 1.89 -1.72 -14.79
CA ILE A 258 0.92 -0.79 -14.21
C ILE A 258 1.56 0.61 -14.09
N PRO A 259 0.81 1.72 -14.29
CA PRO A 259 1.31 3.07 -14.03
C PRO A 259 1.59 3.30 -12.54
N VAL A 260 2.62 4.11 -12.23
CA VAL A 260 2.88 4.56 -10.85
C VAL A 260 1.73 5.41 -10.32
N VAL A 261 1.24 6.33 -11.14
CA VAL A 261 0.14 7.23 -10.82
C VAL A 261 -1.04 6.96 -11.74
N ASN A 262 -2.22 6.85 -11.16
CA ASN A 262 -3.45 6.61 -11.88
C ASN A 262 -4.51 7.63 -11.46
N TRP A 263 -5.11 8.31 -12.46
CA TRP A 263 -6.27 9.16 -12.28
C TRP A 263 -7.50 8.43 -12.80
N TYR A 264 -8.36 7.95 -11.91
CA TYR A 264 -9.50 7.13 -12.29
C TYR A 264 -10.76 7.55 -11.53
N LYS A 265 -11.85 7.79 -12.24
CA LYS A 265 -13.13 8.24 -11.67
C LYS A 265 -12.98 9.42 -10.71
N GLY A 266 -12.13 10.41 -11.07
CA GLY A 266 -11.91 11.61 -10.29
C GLY A 266 -11.04 11.43 -9.04
N LYS A 267 -10.34 10.31 -8.90
CA LYS A 267 -9.46 10.00 -7.76
C LYS A 267 -8.05 9.65 -8.22
N LEU A 268 -7.06 10.18 -7.50
CA LEU A 268 -5.66 9.76 -7.64
C LEU A 268 -5.45 8.48 -6.83
N THR A 269 -4.77 7.52 -7.43
CA THR A 269 -4.30 6.31 -6.77
C THR A 269 -2.91 5.98 -7.25
N CYS A 270 -2.00 5.66 -6.34
CA CYS A 270 -0.61 5.33 -6.65
C CYS A 270 -0.30 3.88 -6.28
N ILE A 271 0.62 3.28 -7.04
CA ILE A 271 1.35 2.08 -6.68
C ILE A 271 2.81 2.35 -7.02
N TYR A 272 3.69 2.24 -6.06
CA TYR A 272 5.10 2.56 -6.24
C TYR A 272 6.00 1.67 -5.39
N GLN A 273 7.07 1.22 -6.01
CA GLN A 273 8.23 0.62 -5.36
C GLN A 273 9.40 0.65 -6.35
N ARG A 274 10.30 1.62 -6.19
CA ARG A 274 11.41 1.88 -7.12
C ARG A 274 12.24 0.63 -7.40
N GLU A 275 12.61 -0.12 -6.37
CA GLU A 275 13.45 -1.30 -6.49
C GLU A 275 12.80 -2.40 -7.34
N TYR A 276 11.46 -2.53 -7.28
CA TYR A 276 10.73 -3.53 -8.07
C TYR A 276 10.62 -3.12 -9.53
N ILE A 277 10.53 -1.82 -9.80
CA ILE A 277 10.56 -1.28 -11.18
C ILE A 277 11.93 -1.52 -11.81
N ILE A 278 13.00 -1.20 -11.08
CA ILE A 278 14.39 -1.41 -11.56
C ILE A 278 14.68 -2.91 -11.71
N SER A 279 14.31 -3.75 -10.73
CA SER A 279 14.51 -5.19 -10.79
C SER A 279 13.78 -5.84 -11.98
N ALA A 280 12.61 -5.33 -12.37
CA ALA A 280 11.87 -5.84 -13.51
C ALA A 280 12.62 -5.69 -14.85
N GLN A 281 13.60 -4.80 -14.93
CA GLN A 281 14.40 -4.59 -16.15
C GLN A 281 15.29 -5.80 -16.52
N ARG A 282 15.47 -6.76 -15.61
CA ARG A 282 16.14 -8.04 -15.87
C ARG A 282 15.38 -8.96 -16.82
N TYR A 283 14.05 -8.81 -16.90
CA TYR A 283 13.22 -9.64 -17.77
C TYR A 283 13.27 -9.12 -19.21
N LYS A 284 13.63 -9.99 -20.17
CA LYS A 284 13.78 -9.60 -21.59
C LYS A 284 12.49 -9.06 -22.18
N ASP A 285 11.36 -9.67 -21.84
CA ASP A 285 10.03 -9.33 -22.38
C ASP A 285 9.32 -8.20 -21.60
N ALA A 286 9.93 -7.69 -20.54
CA ALA A 286 9.36 -6.56 -19.81
C ALA A 286 9.59 -5.25 -20.60
N PRO A 287 8.60 -4.33 -20.59
CA PRO A 287 8.79 -2.98 -21.09
C PRO A 287 10.03 -2.34 -20.45
N LYS A 288 10.91 -1.81 -21.32
CA LYS A 288 12.12 -1.14 -20.84
C LYS A 288 11.81 0.30 -20.47
N LEU A 289 12.43 0.78 -19.40
CA LEU A 289 12.28 2.18 -18.98
C LEU A 289 12.89 3.12 -20.03
N THR A 290 12.14 4.14 -20.37
CA THR A 290 12.66 5.27 -21.15
C THR A 290 13.49 6.19 -20.27
N ARG A 291 14.31 7.04 -20.88
CA ARG A 291 15.06 8.07 -20.15
C ARG A 291 14.12 9.02 -19.40
N SER A 292 13.02 9.45 -20.05
CA SER A 292 12.03 10.33 -19.42
C SER A 292 11.34 9.69 -18.22
N GLN A 293 11.07 8.37 -18.25
CA GLN A 293 10.53 7.66 -17.09
C GLN A 293 11.53 7.61 -15.92
N ILE A 294 12.81 7.38 -16.20
CA ILE A 294 13.86 7.42 -15.18
C ILE A 294 13.95 8.81 -14.54
N GLU A 295 13.99 9.87 -15.37
CA GLU A 295 13.98 11.27 -14.91
C GLU A 295 12.71 11.58 -14.08
N ALA A 296 11.55 11.04 -14.46
CA ALA A 296 10.31 11.22 -13.69
C ALA A 296 10.37 10.54 -12.32
N PHE A 297 10.94 9.35 -12.23
CA PHE A 297 11.11 8.66 -10.96
C PHE A 297 12.15 9.33 -10.07
N ASP A 298 13.25 9.83 -10.66
CA ASP A 298 14.29 10.56 -9.93
C ASP A 298 13.71 11.83 -9.31
N LEU A 299 12.92 12.59 -10.07
CA LEU A 299 12.20 13.75 -9.54
C LEU A 299 11.16 13.39 -8.47
N PHE A 300 10.46 12.25 -8.66
CA PHE A 300 9.47 11.78 -7.70
C PHE A 300 10.10 11.38 -6.37
N ASP A 301 11.22 10.63 -6.43
CA ASP A 301 12.01 10.26 -5.26
C ASP A 301 12.61 11.49 -4.57
N GLU A 302 13.11 12.49 -5.32
CA GLU A 302 13.57 13.78 -4.77
C GLU A 302 12.46 14.46 -3.96
N VAL A 303 11.26 14.57 -4.54
CA VAL A 303 10.10 15.20 -3.89
C VAL A 303 9.68 14.43 -2.64
N LEU A 304 9.60 13.10 -2.70
CA LEU A 304 9.21 12.27 -1.56
C LEU A 304 10.21 12.38 -0.39
N ASN A 305 11.51 12.56 -0.70
CA ASN A 305 12.57 12.70 0.30
C ASN A 305 12.75 14.15 0.82
N ASP A 306 12.00 15.13 0.32
CA ASP A 306 12.01 16.49 0.89
C ASP A 306 11.36 16.48 2.28
N ASP A 307 12.08 16.98 3.30
CA ASP A 307 11.62 17.05 4.70
C ASP A 307 10.33 17.88 4.89
N LYS A 308 9.97 18.71 3.90
CA LYS A 308 8.70 19.43 3.91
C LYS A 308 7.52 18.54 3.48
N ILE A 309 7.79 17.56 2.63
CA ILE A 309 6.76 16.66 2.07
C ILE A 309 6.46 15.51 3.02
N ASN A 310 7.49 14.89 3.58
CA ASN A 310 7.30 13.72 4.42
C ASN A 310 7.15 14.08 5.91
N LEU A 311 6.42 13.22 6.62
CA LEU A 311 6.25 13.25 8.07
C LEU A 311 7.02 12.08 8.66
N LYS A 312 8.03 12.37 9.47
CA LYS A 312 8.83 11.39 10.18
C LYS A 312 8.26 11.15 11.58
N MET A 313 8.15 9.88 11.99
CA MET A 313 7.75 9.49 13.35
C MET A 313 8.49 8.24 13.80
N ARG A 314 8.70 8.12 15.10
CA ARG A 314 9.24 6.92 15.72
C ARG A 314 8.12 6.15 16.38
N LEU A 315 7.89 4.91 15.93
CA LEU A 315 6.93 4.01 16.55
C LEU A 315 7.53 3.42 17.83
N ARG A 316 6.83 3.58 18.94
CA ARG A 316 7.18 3.02 20.26
C ARG A 316 6.45 1.70 20.49
N PRO A 317 6.95 0.82 21.38
CA PRO A 317 6.21 -0.38 21.75
C PRO A 317 4.76 -0.09 22.15
N GLY A 318 3.81 -0.76 21.50
CA GLY A 318 2.37 -0.55 21.66
C GLY A 318 1.74 0.49 20.71
N ASP A 319 2.54 1.14 19.87
CA ASP A 319 2.02 2.03 18.82
C ASP A 319 1.50 1.21 17.63
N MET A 320 0.30 1.57 17.18
CA MET A 320 -0.36 1.03 15.99
C MET A 320 -0.52 2.13 14.94
N GLN A 321 0.10 1.97 13.79
CA GLN A 321 -0.01 2.90 12.65
C GLN A 321 -0.87 2.26 11.57
N PHE A 322 -1.93 2.95 11.11
CA PHE A 322 -2.74 2.57 9.97
C PHE A 322 -2.57 3.58 8.85
N VAL A 323 -2.25 3.11 7.63
CA VAL A 323 -1.92 3.96 6.47
C VAL A 323 -2.71 3.51 5.26
N TYR A 324 -3.38 4.45 4.59
CA TYR A 324 -4.16 4.22 3.40
C TYR A 324 -3.28 4.32 2.14
N ASN A 325 -2.97 3.19 1.53
CA ASN A 325 -2.02 3.07 0.42
C ASN A 325 -2.43 3.85 -0.86
N HIS A 326 -3.72 4.17 -1.03
CA HIS A 326 -4.16 4.85 -2.25
C HIS A 326 -3.89 6.36 -2.25
N SER A 327 -3.54 6.94 -1.12
CA SER A 327 -3.20 8.36 -1.01
C SER A 327 -1.88 8.64 -0.30
N LEU A 328 -1.22 7.61 0.25
CA LEU A 328 0.03 7.76 0.99
C LEU A 328 1.09 6.76 0.55
N PHE A 329 2.34 7.18 0.66
CA PHE A 329 3.52 6.33 0.67
C PHE A 329 4.05 6.22 2.09
N HIS A 330 4.67 5.07 2.39
CA HIS A 330 5.38 4.86 3.64
C HIS A 330 6.80 4.37 3.38
N ASP A 331 7.70 4.69 4.31
CA ASP A 331 9.13 4.42 4.27
C ASP A 331 9.58 4.02 5.68
N ARG A 332 10.64 3.24 5.77
CA ARG A 332 11.30 2.95 7.01
C ARG A 332 12.80 3.19 6.85
N THR A 333 13.36 4.08 7.67
CA THR A 333 14.81 4.32 7.68
C THR A 333 15.60 3.04 7.97
N GLY A 334 16.83 2.94 7.51
CA GLY A 334 17.74 1.90 7.95
C GLY A 334 17.86 1.89 9.48
N PHE A 335 18.21 0.76 10.06
CA PHE A 335 18.35 0.64 11.50
C PHE A 335 19.49 -0.25 11.92
N VAL A 336 19.93 -0.05 13.16
CA VAL A 336 20.86 -0.93 13.86
C VAL A 336 20.07 -1.62 14.98
N ASP A 337 20.15 -2.93 15.02
CA ASP A 337 19.46 -3.71 16.03
C ASP A 337 20.29 -3.90 17.30
N TRP A 338 19.63 -4.37 18.33
CA TRP A 338 20.26 -4.80 19.56
C TRP A 338 21.01 -6.12 19.30
N PRO A 339 22.15 -6.35 19.96
CA PRO A 339 22.87 -7.61 19.82
C PRO A 339 22.12 -8.80 20.46
N GLU A 340 21.23 -8.52 21.41
CA GLU A 340 20.42 -9.54 22.07
C GLU A 340 19.18 -9.87 21.22
N PRO A 341 18.98 -11.13 20.78
CA PRO A 341 17.88 -11.51 19.90
C PRO A 341 16.49 -11.16 20.41
N GLU A 342 16.28 -11.25 21.73
CA GLU A 342 15.00 -10.94 22.38
C GLU A 342 14.67 -9.44 22.39
N LYS A 343 15.65 -8.57 22.13
CA LYS A 343 15.49 -7.12 22.05
C LYS A 343 15.40 -6.59 20.61
N THR A 344 15.64 -7.43 19.60
CA THR A 344 15.66 -7.00 18.20
C THR A 344 14.32 -6.40 17.80
N ARG A 345 14.39 -5.45 16.87
CA ARG A 345 13.24 -4.74 16.31
C ARG A 345 12.21 -5.72 15.76
N HIS A 346 10.96 -5.54 16.16
CA HIS A 346 9.87 -6.39 15.69
C HIS A 346 8.56 -5.59 15.60
N LEU A 347 7.97 -5.56 14.42
CA LEU A 347 6.60 -5.06 14.23
C LEU A 347 5.74 -6.17 13.64
N LEU A 348 4.47 -6.17 13.99
CA LEU A 348 3.45 -6.92 13.28
C LEU A 348 2.86 -6.06 12.16
N ARG A 349 2.43 -6.69 11.07
CA ARG A 349 1.84 -6.01 9.92
C ARG A 349 0.54 -6.68 9.48
N LEU A 350 -0.45 -5.88 9.14
CA LEU A 350 -1.69 -6.30 8.48
C LEU A 350 -1.82 -5.61 7.13
N TRP A 351 -2.29 -6.36 6.13
CA TRP A 351 -2.82 -5.82 4.89
C TRP A 351 -4.33 -5.99 4.90
N ILE A 352 -5.06 -4.91 4.66
CA ILE A 352 -6.51 -4.87 4.83
C ILE A 352 -7.16 -4.35 3.57
N SER A 353 -8.21 -5.04 3.11
CA SER A 353 -9.11 -4.58 2.06
C SER A 353 -10.33 -3.91 2.69
N LEU A 354 -10.55 -2.62 2.36
CA LEU A 354 -11.60 -1.80 2.98
C LEU A 354 -12.95 -1.98 2.29
N PRO A 355 -14.05 -2.20 3.04
CA PRO A 355 -15.39 -2.13 2.48
C PRO A 355 -15.75 -0.68 2.14
N GLY A 356 -16.58 -0.49 1.11
CA GLY A 356 -17.07 0.83 0.70
C GLY A 356 -15.98 1.80 0.22
N ASP A 357 -14.83 1.29 -0.20
CA ASP A 357 -13.72 2.10 -0.73
C ASP A 357 -13.93 2.46 -2.21
N ARG A 358 -12.97 3.20 -2.78
CA ARG A 358 -12.94 3.61 -4.20
C ARG A 358 -12.81 2.41 -5.12
N GLU A 359 -13.38 2.50 -6.31
CA GLU A 359 -13.03 1.59 -7.40
C GLU A 359 -11.60 1.87 -7.88
N LEU A 360 -10.89 0.82 -8.26
CA LEU A 360 -9.54 0.90 -8.83
C LEU A 360 -9.57 0.76 -10.36
N PRO A 361 -8.59 1.35 -11.07
CA PRO A 361 -8.45 1.14 -12.51
C PRO A 361 -8.30 -0.36 -12.84
N PRO A 362 -8.81 -0.84 -13.99
CA PRO A 362 -8.69 -2.25 -14.38
C PRO A 362 -7.25 -2.77 -14.38
N THR A 363 -6.26 -1.91 -14.67
CA THR A 363 -4.82 -2.25 -14.63
C THR A 363 -4.35 -2.73 -13.25
N PHE A 364 -5.03 -2.33 -12.17
CA PHE A 364 -4.70 -2.76 -10.81
C PHE A 364 -4.95 -4.26 -10.58
N SER A 365 -5.75 -4.93 -11.42
CA SER A 365 -5.94 -6.38 -11.34
C SER A 365 -4.62 -7.16 -11.43
N GLN A 366 -3.61 -6.61 -12.10
CA GLN A 366 -2.29 -7.22 -12.16
C GLN A 366 -1.55 -7.24 -10.80
N ALA A 367 -1.83 -6.27 -9.94
CA ALA A 367 -1.24 -6.16 -8.60
C ALA A 367 -2.15 -6.71 -7.50
N TYR A 368 -3.45 -6.45 -7.62
CA TYR A 368 -4.46 -6.73 -6.58
C TYR A 368 -5.25 -8.01 -6.83
N GLY A 369 -5.12 -8.64 -8.01
CA GLY A 369 -5.94 -9.79 -8.40
C GLY A 369 -7.39 -9.37 -8.63
N ASN A 370 -8.29 -9.79 -7.73
CA ASN A 370 -9.66 -9.30 -7.69
C ASN A 370 -9.69 -7.80 -7.35
N LEU A 371 -10.57 -7.03 -7.98
CA LEU A 371 -10.80 -5.60 -7.74
C LEU A 371 -12.08 -5.30 -6.98
N ASP A 372 -12.80 -6.32 -6.51
CA ASP A 372 -14.03 -6.16 -5.75
C ASP A 372 -13.74 -5.38 -4.45
N VAL A 373 -14.48 -4.30 -4.24
CA VAL A 373 -14.31 -3.45 -3.06
C VAL A 373 -14.58 -4.26 -1.79
N GLY A 374 -13.62 -4.24 -0.87
CA GLY A 374 -13.67 -5.04 0.36
C GLY A 374 -13.11 -6.45 0.25
N ASP A 375 -12.69 -6.90 -0.96
CA ASP A 375 -12.12 -8.25 -1.16
C ASP A 375 -10.97 -8.27 -2.18
N ARG A 376 -10.12 -7.25 -2.19
CA ARG A 376 -9.03 -7.07 -3.15
C ARG A 376 -7.66 -6.99 -2.49
N GLY A 377 -6.61 -7.13 -3.31
CA GLY A 377 -5.21 -7.02 -2.88
C GLY A 377 -4.67 -8.29 -2.25
N GLY A 378 -3.44 -8.18 -1.77
CA GLY A 378 -2.68 -9.30 -1.24
C GLY A 378 -1.90 -10.07 -2.30
N VAL A 379 -1.16 -11.07 -1.83
CA VAL A 379 -0.39 -12.01 -2.65
C VAL A 379 -1.06 -13.38 -2.58
N VAL A 380 -1.51 -13.87 -3.72
CA VAL A 380 -2.15 -15.19 -3.82
C VAL A 380 -1.50 -15.95 -4.97
N THR A 381 -0.96 -17.13 -4.66
CA THR A 381 -0.40 -18.10 -5.61
C THR A 381 -1.19 -19.40 -5.52
N LYS A 382 -0.85 -20.39 -6.35
CA LYS A 382 -1.51 -21.70 -6.31
C LYS A 382 -1.37 -22.40 -4.95
N GLU A 383 -0.28 -22.13 -4.23
CA GLU A 383 0.10 -22.81 -2.99
C GLU A 383 -0.29 -22.03 -1.73
N THR A 384 -0.91 -20.86 -1.88
CA THR A 384 -1.27 -19.99 -0.76
C THR A 384 -2.33 -20.63 0.13
N VAL A 385 -2.01 -20.84 1.40
CA VAL A 385 -2.94 -21.26 2.45
C VAL A 385 -3.01 -20.15 3.50
N LEU A 386 -4.19 -19.53 3.65
CA LEU A 386 -4.36 -18.38 4.54
C LEU A 386 -4.26 -18.79 6.00
N HIS A 387 -3.40 -18.14 6.76
CA HIS A 387 -3.23 -18.29 8.20
C HIS A 387 -2.57 -17.07 8.82
N ALA A 388 -2.66 -16.94 10.15
CA ALA A 388 -2.03 -15.83 10.89
C ALA A 388 -0.99 -16.42 11.86
N PRO A 389 0.29 -16.55 11.44
CA PRO A 389 1.33 -17.11 12.28
C PRO A 389 1.65 -16.16 13.44
N LEU A 390 1.88 -16.69 14.63
CA LEU A 390 2.39 -15.94 15.79
C LEU A 390 3.91 -15.81 15.76
N ASP A 391 4.59 -16.75 15.08
CA ASP A 391 6.03 -16.79 14.83
C ASP A 391 6.28 -16.98 13.34
N ALA A 392 7.00 -16.05 12.68
CA ALA A 392 7.38 -16.12 11.26
C ALA A 392 8.70 -15.38 10.97
#